data_7067f200941c7e41075007efbddedde8
#
_entry.id   7067f200941c7e41075007efbddedde8
#
_cell.length_a   1.000
_cell.length_b   1.000
_cell.length_c   1.000
_cell.angle_alpha   90.00
_cell.angle_beta   90.00
_cell.angle_gamma   90.00
#
_symmetry.space_group_name_H-M   'P 1'
#
loop_
_entity.id
_entity.type
_entity.pdbx_description
1 polymer ?
#
loop_
_entity_poly.entity_id
_entity_poly.type
_entity_poly.pdbx_seq_one_letter_code
_entity_poly.pdbx_strand_id
1 'polypeptide(L)'
;MKQYGSSYQASRVKKYTGAKTSAPLNGAFVKRNFGNYNDPVYNIKIFNENIVLGSKSSDTQVKSVLAGKVVFAKDTAVLDKVVILEHSGGIHTIYAHLSQIAPTIKVGSSIKKGYVLGRINSELTFEVTQQNYHINPLDLITLK
;
A
#
# COMPACT_ATOMS: atom_id res chain seq x y z
N MET A 1 -7.97 -16.52 12.98
CA MET A 1 -8.33 -16.50 11.58
C MET A 1 -9.02 -15.22 11.18
N LYS A 2 -8.71 -14.76 10.00
CA LYS A 2 -9.31 -13.55 9.52
C LYS A 2 -10.71 -13.81 8.95
N GLN A 3 -11.64 -12.96 9.29
CA GLN A 3 -12.98 -13.01 8.74
C GLN A 3 -13.13 -12.03 7.61
N TYR A 4 -13.63 -12.49 6.49
CA TYR A 4 -13.79 -11.65 5.32
C TYR A 4 -15.05 -10.82 5.44
N GLY A 5 -14.93 -9.54 5.08
CA GLY A 5 -16.06 -8.65 5.08
C GLY A 5 -16.62 -8.35 6.46
N SER A 6 -15.86 -8.59 7.46
CA SER A 6 -16.34 -8.45 8.82
C SER A 6 -16.04 -7.07 9.38
N SER A 7 -17.00 -6.50 10.08
CA SER A 7 -16.81 -5.23 10.75
C SER A 7 -15.83 -5.31 11.92
N TYR A 8 -15.49 -6.50 12.39
CA TYR A 8 -14.57 -6.60 13.50
C TYR A 8 -13.18 -6.05 13.13
N GLN A 9 -12.88 -5.98 11.85
CA GLN A 9 -11.62 -5.40 11.41
C GLN A 9 -11.46 -3.95 11.81
N ALA A 10 -12.56 -3.25 12.00
CA ALA A 10 -12.52 -1.85 12.39
C ALA A 10 -11.79 -1.62 13.70
N SER A 11 -11.81 -2.62 14.61
CA SER A 11 -11.12 -2.50 15.90
C SER A 11 -9.61 -2.46 15.75
N ARG A 12 -9.09 -2.84 14.57
CA ARG A 12 -7.67 -2.85 14.30
C ARG A 12 -7.21 -1.64 13.51
N VAL A 13 -8.05 -0.66 13.39
CA VAL A 13 -7.75 0.56 12.65
C VAL A 13 -7.28 1.63 13.62
N LYS A 14 -6.28 2.38 13.19
CA LYS A 14 -5.73 3.48 13.95
C LYS A 14 -5.63 4.70 13.05
N LYS A 15 -5.97 5.85 13.58
CA LYS A 15 -5.81 7.11 12.85
C LYS A 15 -4.35 7.52 12.85
N TYR A 16 -3.83 7.85 11.68
CA TYR A 16 -2.49 8.39 11.58
C TYR A 16 -2.57 9.92 11.56
N THR A 17 -1.87 10.55 12.47
CA THR A 17 -1.90 12.00 12.62
C THR A 17 -0.54 12.66 12.39
N GLY A 18 0.44 11.90 11.94
CA GLY A 18 1.76 12.43 11.65
C GLY A 18 1.82 13.21 10.35
N ALA A 19 3.02 13.57 9.95
CA ALA A 19 3.24 14.33 8.73
C ALA A 19 2.89 13.49 7.51
N LYS A 20 2.32 14.12 6.50
CA LYS A 20 2.03 13.46 5.24
C LYS A 20 3.23 13.49 4.32
N THR A 21 3.25 12.55 3.39
CA THR A 21 4.30 12.45 2.39
C THR A 21 3.66 12.32 1.00
N SER A 22 4.48 12.19 -0.02
CA SER A 22 3.99 12.11 -1.39
C SER A 22 3.49 10.71 -1.72
N ALA A 23 2.62 10.63 -2.73
CA ALA A 23 2.08 9.37 -3.21
C ALA A 23 3.17 8.51 -3.84
N PRO A 24 2.97 7.19 -3.88
CA PRO A 24 3.95 6.29 -4.50
C PRO A 24 3.96 6.34 -6.03
N LEU A 25 2.99 7.00 -6.64
CA LEU A 25 2.87 7.13 -8.08
C LEU A 25 2.68 8.58 -8.45
N ASN A 26 3.20 8.97 -9.60
CA ASN A 26 2.90 10.27 -10.19
C ASN A 26 1.50 10.21 -10.81
N GLY A 27 0.71 11.25 -10.59
CA GLY A 27 -0.62 11.34 -11.18
C GLY A 27 -1.57 10.27 -10.71
N ALA A 28 -1.41 9.82 -9.48
CA ALA A 28 -2.24 8.75 -8.94
C ALA A 28 -3.66 9.24 -8.66
N PHE A 29 -4.61 8.32 -8.83
CA PHE A 29 -5.98 8.56 -8.40
C PHE A 29 -6.48 7.30 -7.70
N VAL A 30 -7.47 7.47 -6.81
CA VAL A 30 -7.98 6.35 -6.00
C VAL A 30 -9.02 5.58 -6.80
N LYS A 31 -8.80 4.29 -6.95
CA LYS A 31 -9.77 3.39 -7.58
C LYS A 31 -10.59 2.63 -6.56
N ARG A 32 -10.03 2.37 -5.37
CA ARG A 32 -10.74 1.72 -4.28
C ARG A 32 -10.25 2.32 -2.97
N ASN A 33 -11.19 2.70 -2.12
CA ASN A 33 -10.88 3.33 -0.85
C ASN A 33 -10.65 2.33 0.27
N PHE A 34 -9.96 2.79 1.28
CA PHE A 34 -9.77 2.09 2.55
C PHE A 34 -11.08 2.12 3.33
N GLY A 35 -11.34 1.05 4.07
CA GLY A 35 -12.42 1.04 5.03
C GLY A 35 -13.61 0.21 4.59
N ASN A 36 -14.73 0.49 5.21
CA ASN A 36 -15.94 -0.29 4.98
C ASN A 36 -16.54 -0.01 3.62
N TYR A 37 -16.93 -1.08 2.97
CA TYR A 37 -17.58 -1.02 1.67
C TYR A 37 -18.76 -1.97 1.69
N ASN A 38 -19.91 -1.52 1.22
CA ASN A 38 -21.09 -2.36 1.13
C ASN A 38 -21.30 -2.73 -0.33
N ASP A 39 -21.20 -4.03 -0.63
CA ASP A 39 -21.39 -4.51 -2.00
C ASP A 39 -22.88 -4.44 -2.34
N PRO A 40 -23.27 -3.63 -3.33
CA PRO A 40 -24.68 -3.45 -3.64
C PRO A 40 -25.32 -4.68 -4.29
N VAL A 41 -24.52 -5.55 -4.89
CA VAL A 41 -25.05 -6.74 -5.56
C VAL A 41 -25.38 -7.82 -4.55
N TYR A 42 -24.47 -8.11 -3.65
CA TYR A 42 -24.63 -9.19 -2.68
C TYR A 42 -25.00 -8.71 -1.30
N ASN A 43 -25.06 -7.41 -1.10
CA ASN A 43 -25.39 -6.80 0.19
C ASN A 43 -24.47 -7.31 1.31
N ILE A 44 -23.19 -7.39 1.00
CA ILE A 44 -22.16 -7.85 1.92
C ILE A 44 -21.30 -6.67 2.33
N LYS A 45 -20.96 -6.59 3.61
CA LYS A 45 -20.02 -5.59 4.10
C LYS A 45 -18.61 -6.14 3.98
N ILE A 46 -17.75 -5.35 3.37
CA ILE A 46 -16.35 -5.70 3.17
C ILE A 46 -15.50 -4.60 3.77
N PHE A 47 -14.44 -5.00 4.46
CA PHE A 47 -13.48 -4.02 4.97
C PHE A 47 -12.21 -4.08 4.13
N ASN A 48 -11.88 -2.98 3.48
CA ASN A 48 -10.67 -2.86 2.67
C ASN A 48 -9.54 -2.33 3.54
N GLU A 49 -8.50 -3.14 3.72
CA GLU A 49 -7.34 -2.79 4.56
C GLU A 49 -6.31 -1.94 3.81
N ASN A 50 -6.52 -1.75 2.53
CA ASN A 50 -5.62 -1.01 1.67
C ASN A 50 -6.41 -0.15 0.71
N ILE A 51 -5.68 0.61 -0.12
CA ILE A 51 -6.30 1.33 -1.23
C ILE A 51 -5.74 0.80 -2.53
N VAL A 52 -6.49 0.99 -3.61
CA VAL A 52 -5.98 0.74 -4.95
C VAL A 52 -5.85 2.08 -5.63
N LEU A 53 -4.64 2.36 -6.09
CA LEU A 53 -4.33 3.58 -6.82
C LEU A 53 -4.20 3.24 -8.30
N GLY A 54 -4.79 4.07 -9.14
CA GLY A 54 -4.66 3.93 -10.57
C GLY A 54 -3.66 4.92 -11.12
N SER A 55 -3.10 4.58 -12.27
CA SER A 55 -2.21 5.44 -13.03
C SER A 55 -2.80 5.66 -14.40
N LYS A 56 -2.68 6.87 -14.92
CA LYS A 56 -3.15 7.19 -16.27
C LYS A 56 -2.24 6.63 -17.34
N SER A 57 -1.01 6.27 -16.96
CA SER A 57 -0.03 5.70 -17.88
C SER A 57 0.19 4.24 -17.53
N SER A 58 0.54 3.43 -18.52
CA SER A 58 1.00 2.08 -18.26
C SER A 58 2.48 2.13 -17.89
N ASP A 59 2.96 1.06 -17.26
CA ASP A 59 4.36 0.91 -16.92
C ASP A 59 4.89 2.07 -16.07
N THR A 60 4.10 2.44 -15.07
CA THR A 60 4.43 3.56 -14.20
C THR A 60 5.36 3.11 -13.08
N GLN A 61 6.33 3.94 -12.76
CA GLN A 61 7.25 3.68 -11.65
C GLN A 61 6.55 3.83 -10.31
N VAL A 62 6.87 2.92 -9.39
CA VAL A 62 6.40 2.94 -8.01
C VAL A 62 7.57 3.38 -7.15
N LYS A 63 7.34 4.37 -6.31
CA LYS A 63 8.40 4.98 -5.48
C LYS A 63 8.06 4.83 -4.02
N SER A 64 9.11 4.70 -3.21
CA SER A 64 8.97 4.66 -1.77
C SER A 64 8.39 5.97 -1.26
N VAL A 65 7.38 5.88 -0.39
CA VAL A 65 6.77 7.09 0.19
C VAL A 65 7.56 7.63 1.39
N LEU A 66 8.41 6.79 1.98
CA LEU A 66 9.24 7.17 3.14
C LEU A 66 10.57 6.43 3.05
N ALA A 67 11.59 7.01 3.68
CA ALA A 67 12.86 6.30 3.84
C ALA A 67 12.66 5.10 4.76
N GLY A 68 13.35 4.01 4.48
CA GLY A 68 13.20 2.82 5.28
C GLY A 68 14.06 1.67 4.81
N LYS A 69 13.73 0.48 5.27
CA LYS A 69 14.45 -0.73 4.97
C LYS A 69 13.53 -1.73 4.31
N VAL A 70 14.04 -2.42 3.29
CA VAL A 70 13.29 -3.47 2.61
C VAL A 70 13.25 -4.69 3.52
N VAL A 71 12.05 -5.14 3.89
CA VAL A 71 11.88 -6.34 4.70
C VAL A 71 11.25 -7.48 3.93
N PHE A 72 10.71 -7.22 2.74
CA PHE A 72 10.14 -8.25 1.88
C PHE A 72 10.17 -7.75 0.44
N ALA A 73 10.60 -8.62 -0.49
CA ALA A 73 10.61 -8.28 -1.92
C ALA A 73 10.55 -9.58 -2.69
N LYS A 74 9.36 -9.93 -3.22
CA LYS A 74 9.15 -11.26 -3.75
C LYS A 74 7.90 -11.34 -4.59
N ASP A 75 7.88 -12.28 -5.53
CA ASP A 75 6.69 -12.63 -6.29
C ASP A 75 5.83 -13.56 -5.44
N THR A 76 4.55 -13.28 -5.35
CA THR A 76 3.61 -14.06 -4.56
C THR A 76 2.46 -14.55 -5.44
N ALA A 77 1.77 -15.59 -4.98
CA ALA A 77 0.71 -16.20 -5.76
C ALA A 77 -0.52 -15.29 -5.89
N VAL A 78 -0.84 -14.53 -4.84
CA VAL A 78 -2.09 -13.77 -4.80
C VAL A 78 -1.90 -12.29 -5.07
N LEU A 79 -0.78 -11.74 -4.60
CA LEU A 79 -0.52 -10.31 -4.68
C LEU A 79 0.51 -9.93 -5.74
N ASP A 80 0.87 -10.88 -6.59
CA ASP A 80 1.91 -10.70 -7.60
C ASP A 80 3.20 -10.29 -6.92
N LYS A 81 3.96 -9.37 -7.50
CA LYS A 81 5.21 -8.93 -6.90
C LYS A 81 4.92 -7.90 -5.82
N VAL A 82 5.54 -8.08 -4.67
CA VAL A 82 5.30 -7.28 -3.47
C VAL A 82 6.61 -6.78 -2.90
N VAL A 83 6.64 -5.52 -2.51
CA VAL A 83 7.73 -4.94 -1.73
C VAL A 83 7.13 -4.40 -0.44
N ILE A 84 7.74 -4.73 0.69
CA ILE A 84 7.34 -4.20 1.99
C ILE A 84 8.53 -3.47 2.60
N LEU A 85 8.29 -2.26 3.05
CA LEU A 85 9.29 -1.42 3.69
C LEU A 85 8.93 -1.20 5.14
N GLU A 86 9.96 -1.18 5.98
CA GLU A 86 9.82 -0.85 7.39
C GLU A 86 10.40 0.54 7.61
N HIS A 87 9.64 1.38 8.30
CA HIS A 87 10.01 2.76 8.57
C HIS A 87 10.06 3.00 10.06
N SER A 88 10.57 4.14 10.48
CA SER A 88 10.58 4.50 11.90
C SER A 88 9.15 4.59 12.43
N GLY A 89 9.00 4.42 13.73
CA GLY A 89 7.69 4.51 14.38
C GLY A 89 6.81 3.28 14.20
N GLY A 90 7.38 2.16 13.76
CA GLY A 90 6.61 0.92 13.57
C GLY A 90 5.74 0.92 12.35
N ILE A 91 5.97 1.86 11.42
CA ILE A 91 5.19 1.96 10.18
C ILE A 91 5.76 1.02 9.14
N HIS A 92 4.86 0.30 8.45
CA HIS A 92 5.21 -0.49 7.28
C HIS A 92 4.38 -0.01 6.11
N THR A 93 4.99 0.05 4.93
CA THR A 93 4.28 0.33 3.69
C THR A 93 4.42 -0.86 2.76
N ILE A 94 3.32 -1.25 2.15
CA ILE A 94 3.21 -2.46 1.34
C ILE A 94 2.77 -2.06 -0.05
N TYR A 95 3.57 -2.46 -1.05
CA TYR A 95 3.34 -2.14 -2.46
C TYR A 95 3.13 -3.45 -3.18
N ALA A 96 1.89 -3.74 -3.57
CA ALA A 96 1.53 -5.03 -4.13
C ALA A 96 1.02 -4.91 -5.56
N HIS A 97 0.96 -6.05 -6.22
CA HIS A 97 0.55 -6.17 -7.62
C HIS A 97 1.49 -5.42 -8.56
N LEU A 98 2.78 -5.43 -8.21
CA LEU A 98 3.80 -4.87 -9.08
C LEU A 98 3.99 -5.79 -10.28
N SER A 99 4.23 -5.19 -11.43
CA SER A 99 4.62 -5.96 -12.62
C SER A 99 6.10 -6.30 -12.61
N GLN A 100 6.89 -5.50 -11.88
CA GLN A 100 8.32 -5.66 -11.84
C GLN A 100 8.88 -5.04 -10.57
N ILE A 101 9.85 -5.71 -9.95
CA ILE A 101 10.61 -5.18 -8.81
C ILE A 101 11.95 -4.71 -9.36
N ALA A 102 12.38 -3.50 -8.95
CA ALA A 102 13.66 -2.97 -9.39
C ALA A 102 14.80 -3.90 -8.97
N PRO A 103 15.79 -4.14 -9.84
CA PRO A 103 16.84 -5.11 -9.53
C PRO A 103 17.67 -4.78 -8.30
N THR A 104 17.69 -3.52 -7.88
CA THR A 104 18.46 -3.08 -6.72
C THR A 104 17.69 -3.27 -5.41
N ILE A 105 16.44 -3.67 -5.46
CA ILE A 105 15.62 -3.86 -4.26
C ILE A 105 15.86 -5.25 -3.71
N LYS A 106 16.50 -5.32 -2.54
CA LYS A 106 16.80 -6.57 -1.86
C LYS A 106 16.49 -6.43 -0.39
N VAL A 107 16.03 -7.51 0.22
CA VAL A 107 15.77 -7.55 1.65
C VAL A 107 17.00 -7.12 2.42
N GLY A 108 16.84 -6.20 3.36
CA GLY A 108 17.93 -5.64 4.14
C GLY A 108 18.47 -4.33 3.61
N SER A 109 18.12 -3.95 2.38
CA SER A 109 18.58 -2.68 1.80
C SER A 109 17.93 -1.50 2.48
N SER A 110 18.71 -0.45 2.72
CA SER A 110 18.18 0.84 3.17
C SER A 110 17.93 1.69 1.95
N ILE A 111 16.78 2.32 1.90
CA ILE A 111 16.39 3.15 0.76
C ILE A 111 15.90 4.51 1.23
N LYS A 112 15.98 5.47 0.34
CA LYS A 112 15.53 6.82 0.62
C LYS A 112 14.11 7.01 0.11
N LYS A 113 13.44 8.02 0.65
CA LYS A 113 12.14 8.44 0.13
C LYS A 113 12.27 8.76 -1.36
N GLY A 114 11.30 8.33 -2.14
CA GLY A 114 11.31 8.58 -3.58
C GLY A 114 12.11 7.59 -4.41
N TYR A 115 12.71 6.61 -3.77
CA TYR A 115 13.48 5.60 -4.49
C TYR A 115 12.54 4.69 -5.27
N VAL A 116 12.92 4.34 -6.49
CA VAL A 116 12.08 3.49 -7.35
C VAL A 116 12.12 2.06 -6.84
N LEU A 117 10.97 1.52 -6.50
CA LEU A 117 10.83 0.15 -6.01
C LEU A 117 10.54 -0.83 -7.13
N GLY A 118 9.88 -0.37 -8.17
CA GLY A 118 9.46 -1.22 -9.28
C GLY A 118 8.49 -0.49 -10.17
N ARG A 119 7.66 -1.27 -10.86
CA ARG A 119 6.69 -0.72 -11.81
C ARG A 119 5.36 -1.44 -11.69
N ILE A 120 4.32 -0.78 -12.14
CA ILE A 120 2.98 -1.37 -12.26
C ILE A 120 2.50 -1.25 -13.70
N ASN A 121 1.50 -2.05 -14.06
CA ASN A 121 0.83 -1.87 -15.35
C ASN A 121 -0.11 -0.68 -15.29
N SER A 122 -1.11 -0.72 -14.43
CA SER A 122 -2.05 0.38 -14.31
C SER A 122 -2.57 0.61 -12.89
N GLU A 123 -2.40 -0.38 -12.02
CA GLU A 123 -2.93 -0.29 -10.65
C GLU A 123 -1.91 -0.75 -9.64
N LEU A 124 -1.92 -0.07 -8.49
CA LEU A 124 -1.08 -0.41 -7.35
C LEU A 124 -1.98 -0.63 -6.14
N THR A 125 -1.80 -1.75 -5.46
CA THR A 125 -2.41 -1.94 -4.15
C THR A 125 -1.43 -1.45 -3.12
N PHE A 126 -1.85 -0.48 -2.32
CA PHE A 126 -1.00 0.20 -1.36
C PHE A 126 -1.60 0.09 0.03
N GLU A 127 -0.82 -0.41 0.97
CA GLU A 127 -1.28 -0.65 2.33
C GLU A 127 -0.30 -0.04 3.33
N VAL A 128 -0.83 0.49 4.42
CA VAL A 128 -0.02 1.06 5.50
C VAL A 128 -0.46 0.44 6.81
N THR A 129 0.51 -0.01 7.59
CA THR A 129 0.25 -0.49 8.95
C THR A 129 1.16 0.25 9.93
N GLN A 130 0.75 0.29 11.18
CA GLN A 130 1.58 0.80 12.26
C GLN A 130 1.33 -0.06 13.49
N GLN A 131 2.36 -0.78 13.92
CA GLN A 131 2.27 -1.63 15.12
C GLN A 131 1.05 -2.56 15.06
N ASN A 132 0.84 -3.21 13.92
CA ASN A 132 -0.26 -4.14 13.68
C ASN A 132 -1.64 -3.50 13.52
N TYR A 133 -1.72 -2.17 13.52
CA TYR A 133 -2.97 -1.48 13.19
C TYR A 133 -2.98 -1.11 11.72
N HIS A 134 -4.15 -1.16 11.13
CA HIS A 134 -4.34 -0.70 9.76
C HIS A 134 -4.52 0.81 9.76
N ILE A 135 -3.78 1.46 8.89
CA ILE A 135 -3.84 2.91 8.71
C ILE A 135 -4.48 3.18 7.35
N ASN A 136 -5.40 4.13 7.30
CA ASN A 136 -5.90 4.59 6.01
C ASN A 136 -4.74 5.23 5.27
N PRO A 137 -4.30 4.66 4.13
CA PRO A 137 -3.15 5.21 3.43
C PRO A 137 -3.29 6.67 3.05
N LEU A 138 -4.52 7.16 2.88
CA LEU A 138 -4.74 8.57 2.55
C LEU A 138 -4.50 9.50 3.74
N ASP A 139 -4.33 8.95 4.95
CA ASP A 139 -3.85 9.75 6.08
C ASP A 139 -2.35 10.01 5.96
N LEU A 140 -1.63 9.16 5.26
CA LEU A 140 -0.17 9.26 5.14
C LEU A 140 0.27 9.99 3.89
N ILE A 141 -0.41 9.79 2.77
CA ILE A 141 0.03 10.35 1.49
C ILE A 141 -0.92 11.43 1.00
N THR A 142 -0.36 12.33 0.18
CA THR A 142 -1.17 13.29 -0.56
C THR A 142 -1.14 12.92 -2.03
N LEU A 143 -2.28 13.03 -2.69
CA LEU A 143 -2.37 12.77 -4.13
C LEU A 143 -2.14 14.06 -4.89
N LYS A 144 -1.31 13.97 -5.88
CA LYS A 144 -1.00 15.14 -6.71
C LYS A 144 -0.94 14.73 -8.13
#